data_5a3590cbae15fa7c543a22ce596afbe5
#
_entry.id   5a3590cbae15fa7c543a22ce596afbe5
#
_cell.length_a   1.000
_cell.length_b   1.000
_cell.length_c   1.000
_cell.angle_alpha   90.00
_cell.angle_beta   90.00
_cell.angle_gamma   90.00
#
_symmetry.space_group_name_H-M   'P 1'
#
loop_
_entity.id
_entity.type
_entity.pdbx_description
1 polymer ?
#
loop_
_entity_poly.entity_id
_entity_poly.type
_entity_poly.pdbx_seq_one_letter_code
_entity_poly.pdbx_strand_id
1 'polypeptide(L)'
;MLIVLIAVCLLGALLLAAHGHAQTRKSPQVDLREKLKNLARDPEAMAREIELGGEKKGVLSKVDFRSLFARFTGQSYMDSLEKELTQCDIPLKPGEFLAVRVGAIAFAFLFTILITRNIYTAMVVLGVASFIHIPVLKIKRSMRVNKFVTQLAEFLVLITNSLRSGQTFLQGTDIASRESPNPIGMEFRLLLKETNLGIPVETAFNNMLLRVPSEDLKIVMSAFSIQRNVGGNLADIMDQVAAMIRQRIQIQGQIKVLTTQGKLSGAIVGLLPFALGGLISLINYDYMKKLWTPWWDNPNPIERFLGPLLLTFGILMELVGCFVIYKICDIEV
;
A
#
# COMPACT_ATOMS: atom_id res chain seq x y z
N MET A 1 16.04 23.14 -9.84
CA MET A 1 14.62 23.32 -9.47
C MET A 1 13.89 22.00 -9.24
N LEU A 2 13.93 21.05 -10.16
CA LEU A 2 13.24 19.75 -10.01
C LEU A 2 13.70 18.98 -8.78
N ILE A 3 15.01 18.98 -8.47
CA ILE A 3 15.64 18.29 -7.33
C ILE A 3 15.16 18.86 -5.99
N VAL A 4 14.96 20.19 -5.90
CA VAL A 4 14.44 20.84 -4.68
C VAL A 4 12.97 20.48 -4.46
N LEU A 5 12.19 20.38 -5.54
CA LEU A 5 10.78 19.98 -5.50
C LEU A 5 10.62 18.52 -5.00
N ILE A 6 11.46 17.62 -5.52
CA ILE A 6 11.50 16.21 -5.08
C ILE A 6 11.96 16.11 -3.63
N ALA A 7 12.95 16.91 -3.21
CA ALA A 7 13.45 16.92 -1.83
C ALA A 7 12.38 17.41 -0.85
N VAL A 8 11.59 18.43 -1.18
CA VAL A 8 10.50 18.95 -0.32
C VAL A 8 9.34 17.95 -0.23
N CYS A 9 8.98 17.28 -1.32
CA CYS A 9 7.98 16.20 -1.30
C CYS A 9 8.46 14.99 -0.49
N LEU A 10 9.74 14.61 -0.61
CA LEU A 10 10.33 13.54 0.17
C LEU A 10 10.44 13.90 1.65
N LEU A 11 10.81 15.14 1.99
CA LEU A 11 10.88 15.60 3.39
C LEU A 11 9.52 15.64 4.06
N GLY A 12 8.48 16.08 3.34
CA GLY A 12 7.08 16.03 3.82
C GLY A 12 6.58 14.60 4.04
N ALA A 13 6.89 13.68 3.11
CA ALA A 13 6.57 12.26 3.25
C ALA A 13 7.38 11.59 4.39
N LEU A 14 8.64 11.98 4.58
CA LEU A 14 9.51 11.47 5.62
C LEU A 14 9.10 11.96 7.01
N LEU A 15 8.66 13.21 7.14
CA LEU A 15 8.11 13.77 8.38
C LEU A 15 6.79 13.09 8.77
N LEU A 16 5.91 12.80 7.81
CA LEU A 16 4.68 12.04 8.04
C LEU A 16 4.97 10.58 8.42
N ALA A 17 5.96 9.94 7.78
CA ALA A 17 6.40 8.61 8.13
C ALA A 17 7.10 8.55 9.49
N ALA A 18 7.94 9.52 9.82
CA ALA A 18 8.63 9.63 11.11
C ALA A 18 7.64 9.89 12.27
N HIS A 19 6.62 10.71 12.05
CA HIS A 19 5.57 10.96 13.05
C HIS A 19 4.71 9.71 13.29
N GLY A 20 4.40 8.94 12.23
CA GLY A 20 3.75 7.63 12.34
C GLY A 20 4.59 6.59 13.09
N HIS A 21 5.90 6.58 12.91
CA HIS A 21 6.81 5.66 13.61
C HIS A 21 7.05 6.04 15.08
N ALA A 22 7.05 7.31 15.43
CA ALA A 22 7.26 7.76 16.81
C ALA A 22 6.09 7.42 17.75
N GLN A 23 4.87 7.30 17.22
CA GLN A 23 3.69 6.93 17.99
C GLN A 23 3.50 5.41 18.18
N THR A 24 4.06 4.57 17.30
CA THR A 24 3.98 3.11 17.46
C THR A 24 4.86 2.57 18.59
N ARG A 25 5.74 3.38 19.18
CA ARG A 25 6.61 2.98 20.31
C ARG A 25 5.99 3.14 21.70
N LYS A 26 4.87 3.83 21.87
CA LYS A 26 4.15 3.87 23.15
C LYS A 26 3.13 2.75 23.19
N SER A 27 3.49 1.65 23.86
CA SER A 27 2.62 0.50 24.10
C SER A 27 1.32 0.92 24.79
N PRO A 28 0.13 0.59 24.22
CA PRO A 28 -1.17 0.94 24.83
C PRO A 28 -1.49 0.17 26.11
N GLN A 29 -0.61 -0.74 26.54
CA GLN A 29 -0.88 -1.67 27.63
C GLN A 29 -0.97 -1.03 29.03
N VAL A 30 -0.27 0.08 29.24
CA VAL A 30 -0.26 0.74 30.57
C VAL A 30 -1.55 1.53 30.77
N ASP A 31 -2.03 2.20 29.75
CA ASP A 31 -3.25 3.01 29.78
C ASP A 31 -4.54 2.15 29.87
N LEU A 32 -4.52 0.94 29.30
CA LEU A 32 -5.66 0.02 29.34
C LEU A 32 -5.87 -0.58 30.74
N ARG A 33 -4.80 -0.91 31.48
CA ARG A 33 -4.89 -1.45 32.84
C ARG A 33 -5.43 -0.44 33.84
N GLU A 34 -5.04 0.83 33.69
CA GLU A 34 -5.52 1.92 34.55
C GLU A 34 -6.98 2.26 34.25
N LYS A 35 -7.39 2.23 32.98
CA LYS A 35 -8.79 2.39 32.55
C LYS A 35 -9.68 1.24 33.00
N LEU A 36 -9.24 -0.02 32.85
CA LEU A 36 -10.00 -1.19 33.31
C LEU A 36 -10.17 -1.19 34.83
N LYS A 37 -9.17 -0.69 35.57
CA LYS A 37 -9.26 -0.57 37.03
C LYS A 37 -10.23 0.53 37.48
N ASN A 38 -10.37 1.59 36.68
CA ASN A 38 -11.31 2.67 36.94
C ASN A 38 -12.74 2.32 36.51
N LEU A 39 -12.90 1.57 35.39
CA LEU A 39 -14.19 1.06 34.89
C LEU A 39 -14.77 -0.06 35.78
N ALA A 40 -13.92 -0.87 36.42
CA ALA A 40 -14.38 -1.90 37.35
C ALA A 40 -14.93 -1.31 38.66
N ARG A 41 -14.74 -0.01 38.91
CA ARG A 41 -15.24 0.70 40.09
C ARG A 41 -16.61 1.34 39.93
N ASP A 42 -17.08 1.52 38.69
CA ASP A 42 -18.34 2.20 38.42
C ASP A 42 -19.10 1.59 37.20
N PRO A 43 -20.10 0.71 37.44
CA PRO A 43 -20.84 0.03 36.38
C PRO A 43 -21.67 0.96 35.48
N GLU A 44 -22.10 2.12 36.02
CA GLU A 44 -22.86 3.10 35.22
C GLU A 44 -21.96 3.89 34.25
N ALA A 45 -20.70 4.08 34.58
CA ALA A 45 -19.72 4.65 33.64
C ALA A 45 -19.44 3.73 32.45
N MET A 46 -19.51 2.43 32.68
CA MET A 46 -19.34 1.40 31.63
C MET A 46 -20.50 1.44 30.60
N ALA A 47 -21.72 1.61 31.06
CA ALA A 47 -22.89 1.74 30.19
C ALA A 47 -22.82 3.00 29.31
N ARG A 48 -22.40 4.13 29.86
CA ARG A 48 -22.24 5.38 29.10
C ARG A 48 -21.10 5.38 28.09
N GLU A 49 -19.99 4.68 28.35
CA GLU A 49 -18.89 4.53 27.39
C GLU A 49 -19.23 3.56 26.25
N ILE A 50 -20.10 2.59 26.48
CA ILE A 50 -20.60 1.66 25.43
C ILE A 50 -21.59 2.40 24.51
N GLU A 51 -22.47 3.25 25.05
CA GLU A 51 -23.39 4.09 24.29
C GLU A 51 -22.70 5.17 23.43
N LEU A 52 -21.58 5.72 23.91
CA LEU A 52 -20.80 6.73 23.20
C LEU A 52 -19.82 6.16 22.15
N GLY A 53 -19.91 4.86 21.84
CA GLY A 53 -19.13 4.19 20.77
C GLY A 53 -17.68 4.60 20.79
N GLY A 54 -16.79 3.75 21.32
CA GLY A 54 -15.35 3.92 21.54
C GLY A 54 -14.64 5.00 20.72
N GLU A 55 -14.70 6.23 21.15
CA GLU A 55 -14.12 7.36 20.46
C GLU A 55 -12.59 7.26 20.53
N LYS A 56 -11.99 6.92 19.38
CA LYS A 56 -10.52 7.03 19.24
C LYS A 56 -10.12 8.47 19.61
N LYS A 57 -9.46 8.67 20.75
CA LYS A 57 -8.89 9.97 21.12
C LYS A 57 -7.81 10.32 20.10
N GLY A 58 -8.14 11.16 19.13
CA GLY A 58 -7.18 11.75 18.20
C GLY A 58 -6.22 12.70 18.93
N VAL A 59 -5.06 12.87 18.35
CA VAL A 59 -3.95 13.68 18.91
C VAL A 59 -4.31 15.16 19.03
N LEU A 60 -5.32 15.64 18.29
CA LEU A 60 -5.80 17.03 18.24
C LEU A 60 -7.21 17.19 18.83
N SER A 61 -7.48 16.61 20.00
CA SER A 61 -8.82 16.49 20.59
C SER A 61 -9.53 17.80 21.01
N LYS A 62 -8.96 18.98 20.76
CA LYS A 62 -9.55 20.27 21.16
C LYS A 62 -10.33 21.01 20.06
N VAL A 63 -10.25 20.58 18.80
CA VAL A 63 -11.00 21.20 17.70
C VAL A 63 -11.76 20.11 16.95
N ASP A 64 -13.07 20.24 16.86
CA ASP A 64 -13.93 19.27 16.16
C ASP A 64 -13.86 19.52 14.65
N PHE A 65 -12.72 19.13 14.04
CA PHE A 65 -12.47 19.28 12.62
C PHE A 65 -13.47 18.49 11.75
N ARG A 66 -14.14 17.47 12.33
CA ARG A 66 -15.13 16.66 11.60
C ARG A 66 -16.34 17.51 11.19
N SER A 67 -16.83 18.37 12.06
CA SER A 67 -17.99 19.22 11.78
C SER A 67 -17.68 20.34 10.78
N LEU A 68 -16.45 20.88 10.82
CA LEU A 68 -15.99 21.89 9.87
C LEU A 68 -15.82 21.36 8.46
N PHE A 69 -15.18 20.19 8.30
CA PHE A 69 -14.91 19.62 6.98
C PHE A 69 -16.10 18.84 6.40
N ALA A 70 -16.98 18.25 7.23
CA ALA A 70 -18.20 17.58 6.76
C ALA A 70 -19.15 18.53 6.00
N ARG A 71 -19.14 19.82 6.35
CA ARG A 71 -19.91 20.86 5.66
C ARG A 71 -19.41 21.15 4.24
N PHE A 72 -18.09 21.00 3.99
CA PHE A 72 -17.46 21.31 2.70
C PHE A 72 -17.27 20.10 1.81
N THR A 73 -17.05 18.90 2.37
CA THR A 73 -16.65 17.70 1.60
C THR A 73 -17.75 16.64 1.47
N GLY A 74 -18.86 16.76 2.19
CA GLY A 74 -19.94 15.75 2.19
C GLY A 74 -19.64 14.55 3.09
N GLN A 75 -20.67 14.00 3.74
CA GLN A 75 -20.55 12.85 4.66
C GLN A 75 -20.06 11.58 3.96
N SER A 76 -20.48 11.34 2.72
CA SER A 76 -20.06 10.15 1.95
C SER A 76 -18.55 10.07 1.70
N TYR A 77 -17.88 11.21 1.49
CA TYR A 77 -16.43 11.26 1.32
C TYR A 77 -15.70 10.99 2.65
N MET A 78 -16.22 11.49 3.76
CA MET A 78 -15.66 11.26 5.09
C MET A 78 -15.73 9.77 5.47
N ASP A 79 -16.84 9.10 5.18
CA ASP A 79 -17.02 7.66 5.44
C ASP A 79 -16.09 6.81 4.57
N SER A 80 -15.89 7.22 3.31
CA SER A 80 -14.92 6.55 2.41
C SER A 80 -13.48 6.71 2.90
N LEU A 81 -13.10 7.91 3.35
CA LEU A 81 -11.80 8.20 3.95
C LEU A 81 -11.58 7.43 5.26
N GLU A 82 -12.60 7.28 6.10
CA GLU A 82 -12.52 6.49 7.34
C GLU A 82 -12.24 5.02 7.05
N LYS A 83 -12.88 4.45 6.01
CA LYS A 83 -12.60 3.10 5.54
C LYS A 83 -11.16 2.96 5.04
N GLU A 84 -10.68 3.88 4.21
CA GLU A 84 -9.32 3.86 3.69
C GLU A 84 -8.27 3.99 4.81
N LEU A 85 -8.47 4.91 5.76
CA LEU A 85 -7.57 5.10 6.90
C LEU A 85 -7.54 3.86 7.81
N THR A 86 -8.70 3.23 8.03
CA THR A 86 -8.81 1.99 8.80
C THR A 86 -8.06 0.85 8.11
N GLN A 87 -8.16 0.74 6.78
CA GLN A 87 -7.43 -0.26 6.00
C GLN A 87 -5.92 -0.02 5.98
N CYS A 88 -5.47 1.23 6.11
CA CYS A 88 -4.06 1.59 6.22
C CYS A 88 -3.49 1.47 7.64
N ASP A 89 -4.32 1.17 8.65
CA ASP A 89 -3.94 1.17 10.08
C ASP A 89 -3.34 2.52 10.54
N ILE A 90 -3.90 3.61 10.03
CA ILE A 90 -3.49 4.95 10.43
C ILE A 90 -4.36 5.38 11.63
N PRO A 91 -3.77 5.66 12.80
CA PRO A 91 -4.51 5.99 14.02
C PRO A 91 -4.99 7.46 14.03
N LEU A 92 -5.38 8.01 12.87
CA LEU A 92 -5.88 9.37 12.72
C LEU A 92 -7.36 9.37 12.41
N LYS A 93 -8.11 10.30 12.98
CA LYS A 93 -9.50 10.58 12.59
C LYS A 93 -9.52 11.19 11.18
N PRO A 94 -10.58 10.96 10.36
CA PRO A 94 -10.68 11.53 9.00
C PRO A 94 -10.49 13.05 8.98
N GLY A 95 -11.04 13.78 9.97
CA GLY A 95 -10.87 15.22 10.09
C GLY A 95 -9.44 15.66 10.40
N GLU A 96 -8.69 14.91 11.21
CA GLU A 96 -7.28 15.18 11.51
C GLU A 96 -6.39 14.93 10.30
N PHE A 97 -6.67 13.85 9.56
CA PHE A 97 -5.96 13.57 8.31
C PHE A 97 -6.17 14.68 7.28
N LEU A 98 -7.40 15.17 7.11
CA LEU A 98 -7.69 16.30 6.24
C LEU A 98 -7.00 17.58 6.70
N ALA A 99 -6.98 17.86 8.00
CA ALA A 99 -6.28 19.03 8.54
C ALA A 99 -4.77 18.97 8.26
N VAL A 100 -4.13 17.82 8.50
CA VAL A 100 -2.71 17.60 8.20
C VAL A 100 -2.45 17.74 6.70
N ARG A 101 -3.33 17.19 5.86
CA ARG A 101 -3.22 17.30 4.40
C ARG A 101 -3.31 18.73 3.92
N VAL A 102 -4.33 19.47 4.35
CA VAL A 102 -4.51 20.89 3.98
C VAL A 102 -3.34 21.72 4.49
N GLY A 103 -2.88 21.48 5.72
CA GLY A 103 -1.69 22.14 6.27
C GLY A 103 -0.42 21.86 5.45
N ALA A 104 -0.19 20.63 5.03
CA ALA A 104 0.95 20.25 4.21
C ALA A 104 0.91 20.90 2.82
N ILE A 105 -0.27 20.93 2.19
CA ILE A 105 -0.47 21.58 0.89
C ILE A 105 -0.25 23.09 1.00
N ALA A 106 -0.80 23.75 2.02
CA ALA A 106 -0.62 25.18 2.28
C ALA A 106 0.84 25.52 2.56
N PHE A 107 1.53 24.69 3.33
CA PHE A 107 2.97 24.85 3.60
C PHE A 107 3.80 24.71 2.33
N ALA A 108 3.56 23.70 1.52
CA ALA A 108 4.26 23.49 0.25
C ALA A 108 4.03 24.67 -0.72
N PHE A 109 2.81 25.19 -0.79
CA PHE A 109 2.45 26.36 -1.59
C PHE A 109 3.19 27.62 -1.16
N LEU A 110 3.14 27.96 0.15
CA LEU A 110 3.84 29.12 0.71
C LEU A 110 5.35 29.01 0.54
N PHE A 111 5.92 27.84 0.80
CA PHE A 111 7.35 27.60 0.65
C PHE A 111 7.80 27.76 -0.81
N THR A 112 7.00 27.30 -1.77
CA THR A 112 7.30 27.48 -3.19
C THR A 112 7.25 28.94 -3.60
N ILE A 113 6.27 29.72 -3.12
CA ILE A 113 6.20 31.18 -3.39
C ILE A 113 7.42 31.90 -2.85
N LEU A 114 7.85 31.60 -1.61
CA LEU A 114 9.02 32.22 -0.97
C LEU A 114 10.31 31.97 -1.75
N ILE A 115 10.51 30.77 -2.33
CA ILE A 115 11.72 30.42 -3.07
C ILE A 115 11.69 30.92 -4.50
N THR A 116 10.61 30.69 -5.22
CA THR A 116 10.55 30.94 -6.67
C THR A 116 10.02 32.32 -7.03
N ARG A 117 9.36 33.00 -6.10
CA ARG A 117 8.64 34.28 -6.32
C ARG A 117 7.72 34.31 -7.54
N ASN A 118 7.35 33.12 -8.02
CA ASN A 118 6.53 32.93 -9.22
C ASN A 118 5.26 32.15 -8.87
N ILE A 119 4.10 32.78 -9.07
CA ILE A 119 2.80 32.18 -8.71
C ILE A 119 2.44 30.98 -9.59
N TYR A 120 2.90 30.93 -10.86
CA TYR A 120 2.60 29.82 -11.76
C TYR A 120 3.24 28.51 -11.29
N THR A 121 4.50 28.56 -10.83
CA THR A 121 5.17 27.38 -10.27
C THR A 121 4.51 26.91 -8.98
N ALA A 122 4.04 27.82 -8.13
CA ALA A 122 3.32 27.48 -6.92
C ALA A 122 1.96 26.81 -7.22
N MET A 123 1.24 27.25 -8.26
CA MET A 123 -0.01 26.59 -8.70
C MET A 123 0.22 25.16 -9.21
N VAL A 124 1.30 24.92 -9.96
CA VAL A 124 1.66 23.57 -10.42
C VAL A 124 1.96 22.66 -9.22
N VAL A 125 2.72 23.15 -8.23
CA VAL A 125 3.03 22.38 -7.01
C VAL A 125 1.78 22.07 -6.21
N LEU A 126 0.85 23.01 -6.09
CA LEU A 126 -0.43 22.81 -5.40
C LEU A 126 -1.26 21.71 -6.10
N GLY A 127 -1.32 21.71 -7.43
CA GLY A 127 -1.97 20.65 -8.20
C GLY A 127 -1.37 19.28 -7.94
N VAL A 128 -0.04 19.16 -8.06
CA VAL A 128 0.67 17.88 -7.83
C VAL A 128 0.52 17.41 -6.37
N ALA A 129 0.69 18.30 -5.39
CA ALA A 129 0.56 17.96 -3.97
C ALA A 129 -0.86 17.49 -3.60
N SER A 130 -1.89 18.01 -4.30
CA SER A 130 -3.27 17.60 -4.09
C SER A 130 -3.53 16.15 -4.48
N PHE A 131 -2.84 15.59 -5.47
CA PHE A 131 -3.03 14.21 -5.95
C PHE A 131 -2.10 13.18 -5.32
N ILE A 132 -0.99 13.58 -4.72
CA ILE A 132 0.07 12.67 -4.24
C ILE A 132 -0.38 11.73 -3.11
N HIS A 133 -1.40 12.10 -2.33
CA HIS A 133 -1.89 11.30 -1.20
C HIS A 133 -2.61 10.02 -1.63
N ILE A 134 -3.27 10.02 -2.81
CA ILE A 134 -4.05 8.86 -3.30
C ILE A 134 -3.15 7.64 -3.53
N PRO A 135 -2.03 7.74 -4.29
CA PRO A 135 -1.15 6.61 -4.48
C PRO A 135 -0.48 6.17 -3.17
N VAL A 136 -0.15 7.10 -2.26
CA VAL A 136 0.48 6.76 -0.97
C VAL A 136 -0.43 5.89 -0.11
N LEU A 137 -1.71 6.23 0.02
CA LEU A 137 -2.68 5.41 0.75
C LEU A 137 -2.87 4.04 0.10
N LYS A 138 -2.99 3.97 -1.22
CA LYS A 138 -3.11 2.70 -1.96
C LYS A 138 -1.90 1.79 -1.75
N ILE A 139 -0.69 2.33 -1.83
CA ILE A 139 0.56 1.59 -1.61
C ILE A 139 0.61 1.06 -0.17
N LYS A 140 0.32 1.89 0.83
CA LYS A 140 0.35 1.50 2.24
C LYS A 140 -0.68 0.42 2.55
N ARG A 141 -1.90 0.54 2.00
CA ARG A 141 -2.94 -0.49 2.09
C ARG A 141 -2.48 -1.81 1.45
N SER A 142 -1.96 -1.76 0.23
CA SER A 142 -1.46 -2.94 -0.48
C SER A 142 -0.34 -3.63 0.29
N MET A 143 0.63 -2.87 0.82
CA MET A 143 1.71 -3.42 1.65
C MET A 143 1.18 -4.11 2.91
N ARG A 144 0.17 -3.54 3.58
CA ARG A 144 -0.44 -4.14 4.78
C ARG A 144 -1.18 -5.44 4.43
N VAL A 145 -1.99 -5.42 3.37
CA VAL A 145 -2.74 -6.61 2.91
C VAL A 145 -1.76 -7.71 2.48
N ASN A 146 -0.74 -7.39 1.69
CA ASN A 146 0.26 -8.37 1.26
C ASN A 146 1.02 -8.98 2.45
N LYS A 147 1.39 -8.15 3.44
CA LYS A 147 2.02 -8.65 4.67
C LYS A 147 1.09 -9.56 5.47
N PHE A 148 -0.20 -9.21 5.56
CA PHE A 148 -1.20 -10.05 6.21
C PHE A 148 -1.34 -11.40 5.50
N VAL A 149 -1.47 -11.43 4.17
CA VAL A 149 -1.59 -12.65 3.36
C VAL A 149 -0.36 -13.55 3.52
N THR A 150 0.84 -12.97 3.51
CA THR A 150 2.08 -13.74 3.70
C THR A 150 2.12 -14.42 5.07
N GLN A 151 1.58 -13.79 6.10
CA GLN A 151 1.50 -14.35 7.47
C GLN A 151 0.34 -15.35 7.63
N LEU A 152 -0.70 -15.27 6.77
CA LEU A 152 -1.93 -16.05 6.93
C LEU A 152 -1.70 -17.55 6.84
N ALA A 153 -0.84 -18.02 5.94
CA ALA A 153 -0.55 -19.43 5.80
C ALA A 153 0.09 -20.05 7.06
N GLU A 154 1.04 -19.35 7.68
CA GLU A 154 1.67 -19.79 8.93
C GLU A 154 0.69 -19.73 10.11
N PHE A 155 -0.12 -18.68 10.14
CA PHE A 155 -1.16 -18.52 11.15
C PHE A 155 -2.18 -19.67 11.13
N LEU A 156 -2.62 -20.10 9.94
CA LEU A 156 -3.53 -21.22 9.78
C LEU A 156 -2.90 -22.53 10.26
N VAL A 157 -1.60 -22.75 10.05
CA VAL A 157 -0.90 -23.92 10.59
C VAL A 157 -0.91 -23.93 12.12
N LEU A 158 -0.72 -22.78 12.78
CA LEU A 158 -0.82 -22.69 14.24
C LEU A 158 -2.24 -23.05 14.74
N ILE A 159 -3.28 -22.55 14.04
CA ILE A 159 -4.67 -22.93 14.34
C ILE A 159 -4.88 -24.44 14.14
N THR A 160 -4.41 -25.00 13.02
CA THR A 160 -4.55 -26.44 12.71
C THR A 160 -3.90 -27.30 13.79
N ASN A 161 -2.71 -26.96 14.24
CA ASN A 161 -2.03 -27.67 15.33
C ASN A 161 -2.82 -27.61 16.64
N SER A 162 -3.41 -26.47 16.95
CA SER A 162 -4.27 -26.30 18.13
C SER A 162 -5.56 -27.13 18.02
N LEU A 163 -6.18 -27.16 16.82
CA LEU A 163 -7.37 -28.02 16.57
C LEU A 163 -7.06 -29.50 16.69
N ARG A 164 -5.91 -29.94 16.16
CA ARG A 164 -5.46 -31.35 16.27
C ARG A 164 -5.15 -31.77 17.73
N SER A 165 -4.77 -30.83 18.59
CA SER A 165 -4.62 -31.07 20.02
C SER A 165 -5.94 -31.01 20.82
N GLY A 166 -7.09 -30.94 20.14
CA GLY A 166 -8.43 -30.98 20.73
C GLY A 166 -8.95 -29.64 21.22
N GLN A 167 -8.30 -28.53 20.87
CA GLN A 167 -8.78 -27.18 21.21
C GLN A 167 -9.87 -26.72 20.24
N THR A 168 -10.74 -25.82 20.70
CA THR A 168 -11.73 -25.19 19.85
C THR A 168 -11.06 -24.20 18.89
N PHE A 169 -11.73 -23.84 17.78
CA PHE A 169 -11.24 -22.84 16.81
C PHE A 169 -10.90 -21.51 17.49
N LEU A 170 -11.75 -21.02 18.39
CA LEU A 170 -11.50 -19.75 19.09
C LEU A 170 -10.29 -19.83 20.03
N GLN A 171 -10.10 -20.94 20.72
CA GLN A 171 -8.92 -21.17 21.57
C GLN A 171 -7.64 -21.24 20.73
N GLY A 172 -7.64 -21.99 19.63
CA GLY A 172 -6.52 -22.07 18.70
C GLY A 172 -6.20 -20.70 18.07
N THR A 173 -7.24 -19.92 17.73
CA THR A 173 -7.08 -18.56 17.23
C THR A 173 -6.47 -17.63 18.28
N ASP A 174 -6.82 -17.76 19.57
CA ASP A 174 -6.23 -16.94 20.64
C ASP A 174 -4.73 -17.23 20.78
N ILE A 175 -4.34 -18.50 20.83
CA ILE A 175 -2.94 -18.93 20.90
C ILE A 175 -2.18 -18.39 19.68
N ALA A 176 -2.65 -18.68 18.47
CA ALA A 176 -2.02 -18.24 17.22
C ALA A 176 -1.88 -16.71 17.15
N SER A 177 -2.91 -15.95 17.61
CA SER A 177 -2.89 -14.50 17.59
C SER A 177 -1.86 -13.86 18.53
N ARG A 178 -1.50 -14.55 19.61
CA ARG A 178 -0.46 -14.10 20.56
C ARG A 178 0.94 -14.35 20.03
N GLU A 179 1.13 -15.45 19.31
CA GLU A 179 2.42 -15.85 18.75
C GLU A 179 2.73 -15.14 17.43
N SER A 180 1.70 -14.71 16.70
CA SER A 180 1.88 -14.11 15.38
C SER A 180 2.17 -12.61 15.41
N PRO A 181 3.03 -12.13 14.50
CA PRO A 181 3.36 -10.71 14.41
C PRO A 181 2.19 -9.88 13.82
N ASN A 182 2.26 -8.56 13.96
CA ASN A 182 1.30 -7.66 13.32
C ASN A 182 1.58 -7.58 11.80
N PRO A 183 0.55 -7.47 10.95
CA PRO A 183 -0.86 -7.16 11.23
C PRO A 183 -1.75 -8.35 11.63
N ILE A 184 -1.39 -9.62 11.31
CA ILE A 184 -2.32 -10.74 11.47
C ILE A 184 -2.72 -10.97 12.93
N GLY A 185 -1.77 -10.99 13.87
CA GLY A 185 -2.07 -11.17 15.29
C GLY A 185 -3.01 -10.10 15.84
N MET A 186 -2.87 -8.85 15.40
CA MET A 186 -3.74 -7.75 15.82
C MET A 186 -5.18 -7.94 15.32
N GLU A 187 -5.38 -8.30 14.05
CA GLU A 187 -6.70 -8.45 13.46
C GLU A 187 -7.46 -9.65 14.05
N PHE A 188 -6.77 -10.77 14.30
CA PHE A 188 -7.42 -11.92 14.92
C PHE A 188 -7.69 -11.70 16.42
N ARG A 189 -6.85 -10.95 17.14
CA ARG A 189 -7.21 -10.51 18.52
C ARG A 189 -8.44 -9.63 18.53
N LEU A 190 -8.62 -8.78 17.52
CA LEU A 190 -9.81 -7.95 17.40
C LEU A 190 -11.05 -8.80 17.07
N LEU A 191 -10.94 -9.78 16.17
CA LEU A 191 -11.99 -10.76 15.89
C LEU A 191 -12.42 -11.49 17.18
N LEU A 192 -11.46 -11.98 17.96
CA LEU A 192 -11.74 -12.63 19.24
C LEU A 192 -12.43 -11.70 20.24
N LYS A 193 -12.02 -10.43 20.29
CA LYS A 193 -12.66 -9.43 21.14
C LYS A 193 -14.10 -9.18 20.71
N GLU A 194 -14.38 -9.05 19.42
CA GLU A 194 -15.73 -8.91 18.87
C GLU A 194 -16.59 -10.13 19.23
N THR A 195 -16.05 -11.34 19.06
CA THR A 195 -16.76 -12.59 19.39
C THR A 195 -17.04 -12.74 20.89
N ASN A 196 -16.09 -12.35 21.74
CA ASN A 196 -16.27 -12.37 23.20
C ASN A 196 -17.30 -11.33 23.68
N LEU A 197 -17.58 -10.29 22.89
CA LEU A 197 -18.67 -9.33 23.11
C LEU A 197 -20.04 -9.84 22.60
N GLY A 198 -20.12 -11.08 22.08
CA GLY A 198 -21.35 -11.71 21.62
C GLY A 198 -21.63 -11.53 20.12
N ILE A 199 -20.73 -10.90 19.37
CA ILE A 199 -20.89 -10.80 17.92
C ILE A 199 -20.64 -12.18 17.28
N PRO A 200 -21.52 -12.67 16.39
CA PRO A 200 -21.30 -13.93 15.68
C PRO A 200 -19.96 -13.95 14.95
N VAL A 201 -19.26 -15.09 14.96
CA VAL A 201 -17.92 -15.22 14.37
C VAL A 201 -17.92 -14.83 12.89
N GLU A 202 -18.97 -15.17 12.14
CA GLU A 202 -19.13 -14.82 10.73
C GLU A 202 -19.20 -13.31 10.54
N THR A 203 -19.91 -12.61 11.42
CA THR A 203 -19.98 -11.14 11.39
C THR A 203 -18.63 -10.53 11.75
N ALA A 204 -17.92 -11.07 12.73
CA ALA A 204 -16.58 -10.63 13.11
C ALA A 204 -15.56 -10.84 11.95
N PHE A 205 -15.66 -11.96 11.20
CA PHE A 205 -14.89 -12.15 9.97
C PHE A 205 -15.22 -11.13 8.88
N ASN A 206 -16.50 -10.82 8.69
CA ASN A 206 -16.91 -9.79 7.73
C ASN A 206 -16.35 -8.41 8.13
N ASN A 207 -16.38 -8.07 9.41
CA ASN A 207 -15.77 -6.84 9.92
C ASN A 207 -14.24 -6.82 9.65
N MET A 208 -13.57 -7.97 9.83
CA MET A 208 -12.15 -8.09 9.50
C MET A 208 -11.89 -7.93 8.00
N LEU A 209 -12.73 -8.49 7.11
CA LEU A 209 -12.63 -8.30 5.66
C LEU A 209 -12.80 -6.85 5.23
N LEU A 210 -13.63 -6.07 5.93
CA LEU A 210 -13.72 -4.61 5.67
C LEU A 210 -12.43 -3.87 6.03
N ARG A 211 -11.71 -4.33 7.07
CA ARG A 211 -10.42 -3.75 7.50
C ARG A 211 -9.25 -4.26 6.66
N VAL A 212 -9.26 -5.55 6.31
CA VAL A 212 -8.21 -6.21 5.50
C VAL A 212 -8.88 -6.91 4.31
N PRO A 213 -9.11 -6.22 3.20
CA PRO A 213 -9.75 -6.80 2.02
C PRO A 213 -8.79 -7.74 1.29
N SER A 214 -8.81 -9.02 1.66
CA SER A 214 -8.00 -10.11 1.10
C SER A 214 -8.91 -11.23 0.61
N GLU A 215 -8.70 -11.70 -0.62
CA GLU A 215 -9.41 -12.85 -1.18
C GLU A 215 -9.04 -14.15 -0.42
N ASP A 216 -7.78 -14.28 0.01
CA ASP A 216 -7.33 -15.43 0.78
C ASP A 216 -8.04 -15.51 2.14
N LEU A 217 -8.23 -14.37 2.82
CA LEU A 217 -9.03 -14.31 4.05
C LEU A 217 -10.49 -14.69 3.82
N LYS A 218 -11.06 -14.29 2.68
CA LYS A 218 -12.43 -14.65 2.29
C LYS A 218 -12.58 -16.17 2.09
N ILE A 219 -11.56 -16.81 1.49
CA ILE A 219 -11.52 -18.26 1.34
C ILE A 219 -11.49 -18.94 2.72
N VAL A 220 -10.65 -18.48 3.65
CA VAL A 220 -10.58 -19.00 5.03
C VAL A 220 -11.93 -18.89 5.74
N MET A 221 -12.57 -17.70 5.64
CA MET A 221 -13.90 -17.48 6.21
C MET A 221 -14.95 -18.42 5.62
N SER A 222 -14.96 -18.59 4.29
CA SER A 222 -15.91 -19.48 3.61
C SER A 222 -15.69 -20.94 4.01
N ALA A 223 -14.44 -21.39 4.07
CA ALA A 223 -14.10 -22.73 4.52
C ALA A 223 -14.54 -22.99 5.97
N PHE A 224 -14.29 -22.03 6.87
CA PHE A 224 -14.75 -22.09 8.25
C PHE A 224 -16.28 -22.18 8.35
N SER A 225 -17.02 -21.30 7.63
CA SER A 225 -18.48 -21.26 7.68
C SER A 225 -19.12 -22.54 7.12
N ILE A 226 -18.58 -23.09 6.04
CA ILE A 226 -19.07 -24.35 5.45
C ILE A 226 -18.85 -25.49 6.46
N GLN A 227 -17.63 -25.60 7.00
CA GLN A 227 -17.28 -26.71 7.90
C GLN A 227 -18.07 -26.68 9.22
N ARG A 228 -18.38 -25.49 9.72
CA ARG A 228 -19.20 -25.32 10.91
C ARG A 228 -20.66 -25.77 10.68
N ASN A 229 -21.19 -25.54 9.46
CA ASN A 229 -22.59 -25.89 9.14
C ASN A 229 -22.75 -27.36 8.74
N VAL A 230 -21.80 -27.92 8.00
CA VAL A 230 -21.86 -29.28 7.46
C VAL A 230 -21.31 -30.30 8.48
N GLY A 231 -20.42 -29.85 9.36
CA GLY A 231 -19.64 -30.73 10.25
C GLY A 231 -18.43 -31.33 9.50
N GLY A 232 -17.53 -31.92 10.23
CA GLY A 232 -16.32 -32.57 9.70
C GLY A 232 -15.04 -32.07 10.34
N ASN A 233 -13.90 -32.47 9.79
CA ASN A 233 -12.60 -32.12 10.35
C ASN A 233 -12.15 -30.71 9.89
N LEU A 234 -12.38 -29.72 10.75
CA LEU A 234 -11.97 -28.33 10.48
C LEU A 234 -10.44 -28.20 10.34
N ALA A 235 -9.66 -29.01 11.07
CA ALA A 235 -8.20 -28.98 11.00
C ALA A 235 -7.70 -29.35 9.60
N ASP A 236 -8.27 -30.38 8.97
CA ASP A 236 -7.85 -30.80 7.65
C ASP A 236 -8.18 -29.75 6.57
N ILE A 237 -9.34 -29.10 6.67
CA ILE A 237 -9.72 -28.01 5.74
C ILE A 237 -8.81 -26.81 5.93
N MET A 238 -8.52 -26.41 7.17
CA MET A 238 -7.59 -25.28 7.42
C MET A 238 -6.18 -25.58 6.91
N ASP A 239 -5.72 -26.82 7.02
CA ASP A 239 -4.42 -27.26 6.50
C ASP A 239 -4.37 -27.20 4.96
N GLN A 240 -5.44 -27.67 4.28
CA GLN A 240 -5.56 -27.56 2.84
C GLN A 240 -5.57 -26.10 2.36
N VAL A 241 -6.31 -25.23 3.03
CA VAL A 241 -6.34 -23.81 2.72
C VAL A 241 -4.97 -23.16 2.95
N ALA A 242 -4.29 -23.50 4.04
CA ALA A 242 -2.93 -23.03 4.32
C ALA A 242 -1.94 -23.46 3.22
N ALA A 243 -2.02 -24.73 2.77
CA ALA A 243 -1.19 -25.26 1.71
C ALA A 243 -1.47 -24.55 0.37
N MET A 244 -2.73 -24.32 0.03
CA MET A 244 -3.15 -23.59 -1.18
C MET A 244 -2.61 -22.15 -1.18
N ILE A 245 -2.76 -21.41 -0.07
CA ILE A 245 -2.24 -20.04 0.05
C ILE A 245 -0.71 -20.02 -0.10
N ARG A 246 -0.01 -20.96 0.54
CA ARG A 246 1.45 -21.08 0.44
C ARG A 246 1.89 -21.36 -1.00
N GLN A 247 1.23 -22.27 -1.69
CA GLN A 247 1.51 -22.59 -3.09
C GLN A 247 1.27 -21.38 -4.00
N ARG A 248 0.19 -20.64 -3.79
CA ARG A 248 -0.11 -19.39 -4.51
C ARG A 248 1.00 -18.34 -4.33
N ILE A 249 1.45 -18.12 -3.09
CA ILE A 249 2.55 -17.19 -2.79
C ILE A 249 3.84 -17.62 -3.50
N GLN A 250 4.14 -18.94 -3.51
CA GLN A 250 5.32 -19.47 -4.20
C GLN A 250 5.25 -19.24 -5.72
N ILE A 251 4.10 -19.51 -6.34
CA ILE A 251 3.88 -19.27 -7.78
C ILE A 251 4.04 -17.77 -8.10
N GLN A 252 3.41 -16.90 -7.33
CA GLN A 252 3.56 -15.45 -7.49
C GLN A 252 5.02 -15.01 -7.37
N GLY A 253 5.76 -15.59 -6.41
CA GLY A 253 7.20 -15.37 -6.26
C GLY A 253 8.00 -15.79 -7.48
N GLN A 254 7.74 -16.99 -8.04
CA GLN A 254 8.40 -17.48 -9.26
C GLN A 254 8.10 -16.59 -10.46
N ILE A 255 6.85 -16.18 -10.67
CA ILE A 255 6.46 -15.28 -11.76
C ILE A 255 7.19 -13.95 -11.62
N LYS A 256 7.27 -13.39 -10.41
CA LYS A 256 8.01 -12.16 -10.16
C LYS A 256 9.50 -12.26 -10.50
N VAL A 257 10.15 -13.39 -10.19
CA VAL A 257 11.55 -13.63 -10.54
C VAL A 257 11.72 -13.71 -12.06
N LEU A 258 10.90 -14.52 -12.75
CA LEU A 258 10.95 -14.67 -14.20
C LEU A 258 10.68 -13.34 -14.94
N THR A 259 9.67 -12.60 -14.51
CA THR A 259 9.35 -11.28 -15.10
C THR A 259 10.46 -10.27 -14.83
N THR A 260 11.09 -10.29 -13.65
CA THR A 260 12.22 -9.41 -13.34
C THR A 260 13.43 -9.74 -14.21
N GLN A 261 13.73 -11.03 -14.40
CA GLN A 261 14.79 -11.49 -15.30
C GLN A 261 14.53 -11.04 -16.74
N GLY A 262 13.28 -11.20 -17.23
CA GLY A 262 12.89 -10.74 -18.56
C GLY A 262 13.04 -9.23 -18.74
N LYS A 263 12.59 -8.44 -17.74
CA LYS A 263 12.74 -6.98 -17.74
C LYS A 263 14.21 -6.54 -17.72
N LEU A 264 15.04 -7.22 -16.94
CA LEU A 264 16.49 -6.93 -16.89
C LEU A 264 17.17 -7.24 -18.23
N SER A 265 16.91 -8.41 -18.79
CA SER A 265 17.45 -8.79 -20.11
C SER A 265 16.98 -7.83 -21.20
N GLY A 266 15.70 -7.46 -21.20
CA GLY A 266 15.14 -6.46 -22.11
C GLY A 266 15.78 -5.09 -21.96
N ALA A 267 16.03 -4.64 -20.74
CA ALA A 267 16.71 -3.37 -20.48
C ALA A 267 18.17 -3.39 -21.00
N ILE A 268 18.89 -4.51 -20.83
CA ILE A 268 20.28 -4.65 -21.33
C ILE A 268 20.28 -4.61 -22.86
N VAL A 269 19.40 -5.37 -23.52
CA VAL A 269 19.29 -5.39 -24.98
C VAL A 269 18.89 -4.03 -25.52
N GLY A 270 17.89 -3.36 -24.90
CA GLY A 270 17.44 -2.04 -25.32
C GLY A 270 18.45 -0.93 -25.05
N LEU A 271 19.36 -1.06 -24.08
CA LEU A 271 20.43 -0.10 -23.82
C LEU A 271 21.65 -0.27 -24.78
N LEU A 272 21.80 -1.47 -25.36
CA LEU A 272 22.98 -1.85 -26.13
C LEU A 272 23.22 -0.98 -27.37
N PRO A 273 22.23 -0.62 -28.20
CA PRO A 273 22.43 0.30 -29.33
C PRO A 273 22.92 1.69 -28.90
N PHE A 274 22.38 2.20 -27.79
CA PHE A 274 22.79 3.51 -27.25
C PHE A 274 24.21 3.47 -26.71
N ALA A 275 24.58 2.39 -26.02
CA ALA A 275 25.93 2.19 -25.50
C ALA A 275 26.94 2.06 -26.65
N LEU A 276 26.63 1.28 -27.70
CA LEU A 276 27.47 1.16 -28.89
C LEU A 276 27.58 2.49 -29.67
N GLY A 277 26.45 3.18 -29.86
CA GLY A 277 26.46 4.49 -30.51
C GLY A 277 27.32 5.52 -29.75
N GLY A 278 27.22 5.52 -28.42
CA GLY A 278 28.08 6.34 -27.56
C GLY A 278 29.57 5.98 -27.68
N LEU A 279 29.90 4.69 -27.64
CA LEU A 279 31.28 4.20 -27.77
C LEU A 279 31.87 4.58 -29.14
N ILE A 280 31.15 4.37 -30.23
CA ILE A 280 31.60 4.73 -31.58
C ILE A 280 31.78 6.25 -31.69
N SER A 281 30.88 7.05 -31.06
CA SER A 281 31.03 8.51 -31.01
C SER A 281 32.29 8.98 -30.32
N LEU A 282 32.74 8.25 -29.29
CA LEU A 282 33.99 8.54 -28.56
C LEU A 282 35.24 8.18 -29.40
N ILE A 283 35.19 7.08 -30.17
CA ILE A 283 36.31 6.58 -30.96
C ILE A 283 36.41 7.36 -32.28
N ASN A 284 35.31 7.62 -32.94
CA ASN A 284 35.26 8.30 -34.25
C ASN A 284 34.05 9.20 -34.38
N TYR A 285 34.18 10.42 -33.84
CA TYR A 285 33.11 11.42 -33.85
C TYR A 285 32.71 11.84 -35.27
N ASP A 286 33.67 11.94 -36.21
CA ASP A 286 33.41 12.36 -37.57
C ASP A 286 32.55 11.36 -38.35
N TYR A 287 32.66 10.07 -38.02
CA TYR A 287 31.81 9.02 -38.56
C TYR A 287 30.36 9.15 -38.06
N MET A 288 30.20 9.36 -36.76
CA MET A 288 28.86 9.49 -36.14
C MET A 288 28.20 10.83 -36.51
N LYS A 289 29.00 11.89 -36.72
CA LYS A 289 28.51 13.20 -37.14
C LYS A 289 27.73 13.12 -38.48
N LYS A 290 28.09 12.22 -39.38
CA LYS A 290 27.38 12.01 -40.66
C LYS A 290 25.93 11.54 -40.46
N LEU A 291 25.64 10.78 -39.40
CA LEU A 291 24.28 10.36 -39.06
C LEU A 291 23.43 11.51 -38.47
N TRP A 292 24.08 12.48 -37.78
CA TRP A 292 23.38 13.59 -37.08
C TRP A 292 23.39 14.89 -37.89
N THR A 293 24.20 14.99 -39.02
CA THR A 293 24.20 16.18 -39.83
C THR A 293 22.82 16.41 -40.43
N PRO A 294 22.23 17.62 -40.23
CA PRO A 294 20.95 17.94 -40.78
C PRO A 294 20.93 17.77 -42.31
N TRP A 295 19.82 17.26 -42.84
CA TRP A 295 19.66 16.98 -44.29
C TRP A 295 19.92 18.19 -45.20
N TRP A 296 19.80 19.41 -44.69
CA TRP A 296 20.06 20.65 -45.43
C TRP A 296 21.53 21.02 -45.54
N ASP A 297 22.38 20.44 -44.71
CA ASP A 297 23.81 20.80 -44.59
C ASP A 297 24.72 19.77 -45.27
N ASN A 298 24.19 18.75 -45.89
CA ASN A 298 24.92 17.66 -46.51
C ASN A 298 25.00 17.87 -48.04
N PRO A 299 26.19 17.96 -48.68
CA PRO A 299 26.38 18.19 -50.11
C PRO A 299 25.92 17.03 -51.00
N ASN A 300 25.89 15.78 -50.43
CA ASN A 300 25.51 14.59 -51.18
C ASN A 300 24.00 14.30 -51.08
N PRO A 301 23.23 14.29 -52.19
CA PRO A 301 21.78 14.10 -52.16
C PRO A 301 21.35 12.71 -51.62
N ILE A 302 22.17 11.68 -51.76
CA ILE A 302 21.89 10.33 -51.28
C ILE A 302 22.09 10.23 -49.75
N GLU A 303 23.20 10.74 -49.22
CA GLU A 303 23.50 10.75 -47.78
C GLU A 303 22.53 11.68 -47.01
N ARG A 304 22.00 12.69 -47.66
CA ARG A 304 21.03 13.67 -47.15
C ARG A 304 19.77 13.02 -46.55
N PHE A 305 19.28 11.95 -47.20
CA PHE A 305 18.07 11.26 -46.81
C PHE A 305 18.34 9.94 -46.04
N LEU A 306 19.41 9.21 -46.40
CA LEU A 306 19.70 7.89 -45.84
C LEU A 306 20.08 7.92 -44.37
N GLY A 307 20.88 8.89 -43.91
CA GLY A 307 21.33 9.00 -42.53
C GLY A 307 20.16 9.16 -41.54
N PRO A 308 19.34 10.23 -41.64
CA PRO A 308 18.19 10.43 -40.79
C PRO A 308 17.13 9.34 -40.91
N LEU A 309 16.92 8.79 -42.12
CA LEU A 309 15.97 7.69 -42.36
C LEU A 309 16.38 6.40 -41.65
N LEU A 310 17.64 6.01 -41.70
CA LEU A 310 18.17 4.83 -40.99
C LEU A 310 18.09 5.02 -39.49
N LEU A 311 18.39 6.22 -39.00
CA LEU A 311 18.35 6.52 -37.56
C LEU A 311 16.92 6.50 -37.04
N THR A 312 15.96 7.11 -37.75
CA THR A 312 14.54 7.10 -37.37
C THR A 312 13.96 5.68 -37.44
N PHE A 313 14.32 4.90 -38.45
CA PHE A 313 13.90 3.50 -38.57
C PHE A 313 14.47 2.63 -37.46
N GLY A 314 15.75 2.81 -37.11
CA GLY A 314 16.40 2.10 -36.01
C GLY A 314 15.75 2.40 -34.65
N ILE A 315 15.48 3.68 -34.34
CA ILE A 315 14.79 4.09 -33.11
C ILE A 315 13.37 3.52 -33.08
N LEU A 316 12.66 3.53 -34.20
CA LEU A 316 11.30 2.99 -34.28
C LEU A 316 11.27 1.48 -34.04
N MET A 317 12.20 0.72 -34.61
CA MET A 317 12.35 -0.70 -34.37
C MET A 317 12.73 -1.00 -32.91
N GLU A 318 13.57 -0.19 -32.30
CA GLU A 318 13.96 -0.29 -30.89
C GLU A 318 12.75 -0.08 -29.97
N LEU A 319 11.93 0.96 -30.24
CA LEU A 319 10.71 1.22 -29.49
C LEU A 319 9.70 0.08 -29.61
N VAL A 320 9.55 -0.49 -30.80
CA VAL A 320 8.68 -1.66 -31.02
C VAL A 320 9.21 -2.88 -30.25
N GLY A 321 10.52 -3.14 -30.29
CA GLY A 321 11.16 -4.22 -29.51
C GLY A 321 10.95 -4.06 -28.00
N CYS A 322 11.20 -2.87 -27.48
CA CYS A 322 10.96 -2.56 -26.06
C CYS A 322 9.48 -2.72 -25.67
N PHE A 323 8.56 -2.29 -26.51
CA PHE A 323 7.12 -2.44 -26.29
C PHE A 323 6.71 -3.91 -26.26
N VAL A 324 7.21 -4.75 -27.17
CA VAL A 324 6.93 -6.19 -27.21
C VAL A 324 7.47 -6.88 -25.96
N ILE A 325 8.71 -6.58 -25.56
CA ILE A 325 9.30 -7.13 -24.32
C ILE A 325 8.47 -6.72 -23.10
N TYR A 326 8.09 -5.44 -23.02
CA TYR A 326 7.25 -4.96 -21.92
C TYR A 326 5.93 -5.72 -21.84
N LYS A 327 5.25 -5.91 -22.97
CA LYS A 327 3.97 -6.62 -23.04
C LYS A 327 4.08 -8.12 -22.71
N ILE A 328 5.18 -8.79 -23.10
CA ILE A 328 5.44 -10.20 -22.74
C ILE A 328 5.72 -10.34 -21.24
N CYS A 329 6.39 -9.36 -20.63
CA CYS A 329 6.71 -9.36 -19.19
C CYS A 329 5.55 -8.90 -18.29
N ASP A 330 4.46 -8.37 -18.86
CA ASP A 330 3.27 -7.90 -18.12
C ASP A 330 2.25 -9.04 -18.02
N ILE A 331 2.55 -10.02 -17.15
CA ILE A 331 1.66 -11.15 -16.86
C ILE A 331 0.80 -10.78 -15.68
N GLU A 332 -0.50 -10.59 -15.89
CA GLU A 332 -1.49 -10.49 -14.82
C GLU A 332 -1.71 -11.87 -14.16
N VAL A 333 -1.53 -11.93 -12.81
CA VAL A 333 -1.72 -13.13 -11.97
C VAL A 333 -2.72 -12.89 -10.87
#